data_72a60545a3abce2f9f19dab20d6c2ad4
#
_entry.id   72a60545a3abce2f9f19dab20d6c2ad4
#
_cell.length_a   1.000
_cell.length_b   1.000
_cell.length_c   1.000
_cell.angle_alpha   90.00
_cell.angle_beta   90.00
_cell.angle_gamma   90.00
#
_symmetry.space_group_name_H-M   'P 1'
#
loop_
_entity.id
_entity.type
_entity.pdbx_description
1 polymer ?
#
loop_
_entity_poly.entity_id
_entity_poly.type
_entity_poly.pdbx_seq_one_letter_code
_entity_poly.pdbx_strand_id
1 'polypeptide(L)'
;MERIENNFEQIKDFYEPLMMEYLFNSILEGFTSAKFYVNDIKKPSLSIVVQDKAVYFGGQVQEEKVYHEVIDYFINNVLVKSIESGMYFLKAIYTTDEWAQALKKELLNQEYKVFPRLLFNHSLKNIPNHQANDQGVQLLNIDKDIVDRQLENTDDLVDEITGEWMSIDNFYNHGFGICAVKDDRIIGWCTAEYMSDKSCGIGIETIEEYMGKNIASSMTCEFLKICKQKSLIPHWDSWVWNEASVKVAEKCGFEQIKQYDAMMMKLR
;
A
#
# COMPACT_ATOMS: atom_id res chain seq x y z
N MET A 1 -22.74 0.45 12.91
CA MET A 1 -21.34 0.96 12.95
C MET A 1 -21.35 2.45 13.19
N GLU A 2 -20.41 2.94 13.97
CA GLU A 2 -20.23 4.34 14.29
C GLU A 2 -18.88 4.80 13.75
N ARG A 3 -18.83 6.00 13.13
CA ARG A 3 -17.56 6.56 12.66
C ARG A 3 -16.81 7.17 13.85
N ILE A 4 -15.52 6.89 13.92
CA ILE A 4 -14.61 7.58 14.87
C ILE A 4 -13.70 8.53 14.12
N GLU A 5 -13.48 9.72 14.68
CA GLU A 5 -12.63 10.76 14.09
C GLU A 5 -11.32 10.95 14.88
N ASN A 6 -11.29 10.44 16.11
CA ASN A 6 -10.16 10.52 17.02
C ASN A 6 -10.03 9.20 17.79
N ASN A 7 -8.89 9.03 18.49
CA ASN A 7 -8.65 7.89 19.37
C ASN A 7 -8.57 6.53 18.62
N PHE A 8 -7.86 6.50 17.50
CA PHE A 8 -7.63 5.28 16.72
C PHE A 8 -6.75 4.26 17.45
N GLU A 9 -6.00 4.68 18.47
CA GLU A 9 -5.16 3.80 19.30
C GLU A 9 -5.95 2.64 19.92
N GLN A 10 -7.22 2.85 20.24
CA GLN A 10 -8.08 1.80 20.83
C GLN A 10 -8.37 0.62 19.89
N ILE A 11 -8.14 0.75 18.59
CA ILE A 11 -8.38 -0.30 17.59
C ILE A 11 -7.12 -0.74 16.88
N LYS A 12 -5.97 -0.14 17.18
CA LYS A 12 -4.70 -0.43 16.54
C LYS A 12 -4.34 -1.92 16.64
N ASP A 13 -4.48 -2.49 17.83
CA ASP A 13 -4.14 -3.88 18.11
C ASP A 13 -5.00 -4.87 17.30
N PHE A 14 -6.18 -4.45 16.82
CA PHE A 14 -7.02 -5.30 15.97
C PHE A 14 -6.34 -5.68 14.66
N TYR A 15 -5.36 -4.88 14.23
CA TYR A 15 -4.66 -5.02 12.95
C TYR A 15 -3.25 -5.59 13.07
N GLU A 16 -2.75 -5.82 14.28
CA GLU A 16 -1.44 -6.48 14.50
C GLU A 16 -1.28 -7.79 13.69
N PRO A 17 -2.33 -8.65 13.57
CA PRO A 17 -2.19 -9.87 12.80
C PRO A 17 -1.85 -9.64 11.33
N LEU A 18 -2.07 -8.44 10.76
CA LEU A 18 -1.70 -8.13 9.38
C LEU A 18 -0.20 -7.83 9.20
N MET A 19 0.50 -7.47 10.28
CA MET A 19 1.91 -7.03 10.25
C MET A 19 2.15 -5.81 9.34
N MET A 20 1.14 -4.95 9.22
CA MET A 20 1.15 -3.73 8.37
C MET A 20 1.29 -2.45 9.21
N GLU A 21 2.14 -2.49 10.23
CA GLU A 21 2.36 -1.34 11.12
C GLU A 21 2.76 -0.08 10.35
N TYR A 22 3.49 -0.22 9.25
CA TYR A 22 3.87 0.89 8.38
C TYR A 22 2.66 1.68 7.88
N LEU A 23 1.60 0.98 7.42
CA LEU A 23 0.37 1.59 6.94
C LEU A 23 -0.42 2.23 8.10
N PHE A 24 -0.65 1.47 9.17
CA PHE A 24 -1.45 1.97 10.29
C PHE A 24 -0.77 3.11 11.03
N ASN A 25 0.54 3.10 11.19
CA ASN A 25 1.30 4.22 11.74
C ASN A 25 1.19 5.46 10.82
N SER A 26 1.33 5.30 9.51
CA SER A 26 1.14 6.39 8.54
C SER A 26 -0.25 7.04 8.66
N ILE A 27 -1.29 6.23 8.87
CA ILE A 27 -2.65 6.74 9.10
C ILE A 27 -2.75 7.48 10.44
N LEU A 28 -2.19 6.93 11.51
CA LEU A 28 -2.22 7.53 12.85
C LEU A 28 -1.45 8.85 12.91
N GLU A 29 -0.34 8.94 12.20
CA GLU A 29 0.49 10.15 12.08
C GLU A 29 -0.08 11.18 11.07
N GLY A 30 -1.15 10.83 10.35
CA GLY A 30 -1.86 11.74 9.44
C GLY A 30 -1.26 11.88 8.05
N PHE A 31 -0.29 11.04 7.67
CA PHE A 31 0.29 11.03 6.32
C PHE A 31 -0.59 10.28 5.32
N THR A 32 -1.35 9.30 5.78
CA THR A 32 -2.31 8.54 4.94
C THR A 32 -3.73 8.78 5.41
N SER A 33 -4.61 9.16 4.49
CA SER A 33 -6.03 9.38 4.78
C SER A 33 -6.78 8.06 4.92
N ALA A 34 -7.57 7.93 5.99
CA ALA A 34 -8.47 6.80 6.16
C ALA A 34 -9.74 7.19 6.91
N LYS A 35 -10.78 6.35 6.79
CA LYS A 35 -12.03 6.46 7.57
C LYS A 35 -12.14 5.24 8.47
N PHE A 36 -12.50 5.46 9.72
CA PHE A 36 -12.59 4.42 10.73
C PHE A 36 -14.01 4.27 11.21
N TYR A 37 -14.46 3.02 11.35
CA TYR A 37 -15.76 2.67 11.86
C TYR A 37 -15.64 1.53 12.86
N VAL A 38 -16.36 1.60 13.97
CA VAL A 38 -16.38 0.60 15.04
C VAL A 38 -17.81 0.12 15.30
N ASN A 39 -17.95 -1.09 15.80
CA ASN A 39 -19.25 -1.63 16.19
C ASN A 39 -19.81 -0.98 17.48
N ASP A 40 -18.97 -0.52 18.37
CA ASP A 40 -19.32 0.20 19.60
C ASP A 40 -18.23 1.22 19.92
N ILE A 41 -18.59 2.49 20.05
CA ILE A 41 -17.63 3.59 20.30
C ILE A 41 -17.00 3.52 21.71
N LYS A 42 -17.73 2.97 22.70
CA LYS A 42 -17.25 2.93 24.10
C LYS A 42 -16.38 1.72 24.35
N LYS A 43 -16.68 0.61 23.68
CA LYS A 43 -15.95 -0.65 23.83
C LYS A 43 -15.87 -1.35 22.48
N PRO A 44 -15.04 -0.85 21.55
CA PRO A 44 -14.90 -1.47 20.25
C PRO A 44 -14.35 -2.89 20.37
N SER A 45 -14.90 -3.79 19.59
CA SER A 45 -14.42 -5.18 19.45
C SER A 45 -14.23 -5.56 17.99
N LEU A 46 -14.94 -4.89 17.08
CA LEU A 46 -14.76 -5.00 15.63
C LEU A 46 -14.65 -3.61 15.01
N SER A 47 -13.82 -3.50 14.01
CA SER A 47 -13.65 -2.26 13.25
C SER A 47 -13.43 -2.50 11.76
N ILE A 48 -13.74 -1.50 10.95
CA ILE A 48 -13.29 -1.40 9.56
C ILE A 48 -12.54 -0.11 9.35
N VAL A 49 -11.43 -0.20 8.62
CA VAL A 49 -10.65 0.94 8.14
C VAL A 49 -10.78 1.00 6.64
N VAL A 50 -11.23 2.13 6.13
CA VAL A 50 -11.38 2.38 4.69
C VAL A 50 -10.28 3.34 4.26
N GLN A 51 -9.36 2.84 3.44
CA GLN A 51 -8.25 3.58 2.90
C GLN A 51 -8.22 3.40 1.39
N ASP A 52 -8.45 4.48 0.65
CA ASP A 52 -8.55 4.49 -0.82
C ASP A 52 -9.33 3.29 -1.38
N LYS A 53 -8.66 2.38 -2.10
CA LYS A 53 -9.24 1.19 -2.75
C LYS A 53 -9.17 -0.07 -1.88
N ALA A 54 -8.94 0.09 -0.57
CA ALA A 54 -8.85 -1.02 0.37
C ALA A 54 -9.71 -0.81 1.61
N VAL A 55 -10.27 -1.90 2.11
CA VAL A 55 -11.00 -1.96 3.38
C VAL A 55 -10.38 -3.06 4.24
N TYR A 56 -10.00 -2.68 5.45
CA TYR A 56 -9.37 -3.58 6.41
C TYR A 56 -10.39 -3.91 7.49
N PHE A 57 -10.59 -5.20 7.75
CA PHE A 57 -11.50 -5.74 8.75
C PHE A 57 -10.69 -6.26 9.93
N GLY A 58 -10.87 -5.67 11.11
CA GLY A 58 -10.10 -5.97 12.30
C GLY A 58 -10.94 -6.23 13.54
N GLY A 59 -10.29 -6.83 14.54
CA GLY A 59 -10.93 -7.26 15.78
C GLY A 59 -11.56 -8.65 15.71
N GLN A 60 -12.00 -9.15 16.85
CA GLN A 60 -12.58 -10.48 16.98
C GLN A 60 -13.66 -10.54 18.07
N VAL A 61 -14.75 -11.24 17.80
CA VAL A 61 -15.82 -11.53 18.76
C VAL A 61 -16.22 -13.00 18.62
N GLN A 62 -16.89 -13.54 19.65
CA GLN A 62 -17.39 -14.92 19.61
C GLN A 62 -18.74 -15.05 18.88
N GLU A 63 -19.52 -13.98 18.86
CA GLU A 63 -20.86 -13.99 18.29
C GLU A 63 -20.81 -13.70 16.78
N GLU A 64 -21.08 -14.69 15.95
CA GLU A 64 -21.11 -14.58 14.48
C GLU A 64 -22.02 -13.44 13.99
N LYS A 65 -23.14 -13.21 14.66
CA LYS A 65 -24.10 -12.16 14.31
C LYS A 65 -23.45 -10.76 14.24
N VAL A 66 -22.48 -10.46 15.11
CA VAL A 66 -21.84 -9.14 15.16
C VAL A 66 -20.99 -8.91 13.90
N TYR A 67 -20.35 -9.95 13.36
CA TYR A 67 -19.66 -9.84 12.06
C TYR A 67 -20.64 -9.50 10.95
N HIS A 68 -21.81 -10.15 10.90
CA HIS A 68 -22.83 -9.89 9.88
C HIS A 68 -23.33 -8.45 9.94
N GLU A 69 -23.58 -7.88 11.11
CA GLU A 69 -24.00 -6.50 11.30
C GLU A 69 -22.96 -5.49 10.77
N VAL A 70 -21.67 -5.81 10.97
CA VAL A 70 -20.55 -4.97 10.44
C VAL A 70 -20.44 -5.09 8.93
N ILE A 71 -20.61 -6.29 8.37
CA ILE A 71 -20.54 -6.51 6.91
C ILE A 71 -21.75 -5.90 6.22
N ASP A 72 -22.96 -5.98 6.79
CA ASP A 72 -24.14 -5.29 6.29
C ASP A 72 -23.91 -3.77 6.20
N TYR A 73 -23.28 -3.20 7.23
CA TYR A 73 -22.90 -1.79 7.19
C TYR A 73 -21.90 -1.51 6.07
N PHE A 74 -20.88 -2.34 5.92
CA PHE A 74 -19.88 -2.24 4.86
C PHE A 74 -20.54 -2.26 3.48
N ILE A 75 -21.42 -3.23 3.22
CA ILE A 75 -22.10 -3.38 1.94
C ILE A 75 -22.95 -2.12 1.63
N ASN A 76 -23.78 -1.69 2.59
CA ASN A 76 -24.75 -0.63 2.37
C ASN A 76 -24.15 0.79 2.41
N ASN A 77 -22.98 0.99 3.00
CA ASN A 77 -22.42 2.33 3.20
C ASN A 77 -21.05 2.53 2.55
N VAL A 78 -20.21 1.52 2.49
CA VAL A 78 -18.84 1.62 1.91
C VAL A 78 -18.85 1.14 0.47
N LEU A 79 -19.32 -0.10 0.25
CA LEU A 79 -19.32 -0.72 -1.07
C LEU A 79 -20.17 0.07 -2.07
N VAL A 80 -21.39 0.45 -1.68
CA VAL A 80 -22.30 1.27 -2.50
C VAL A 80 -21.63 2.60 -2.89
N LYS A 81 -21.03 3.31 -1.92
CA LYS A 81 -20.31 4.57 -2.22
C LYS A 81 -19.10 4.38 -3.12
N SER A 82 -18.39 3.27 -2.98
CA SER A 82 -17.27 2.94 -3.88
C SER A 82 -17.76 2.72 -5.31
N ILE A 83 -18.90 2.06 -5.50
CA ILE A 83 -19.53 1.90 -6.81
C ILE A 83 -19.97 3.27 -7.38
N GLU A 84 -20.63 4.10 -6.58
CA GLU A 84 -21.10 5.44 -6.98
C GLU A 84 -19.93 6.38 -7.36
N SER A 85 -18.78 6.26 -6.68
CA SER A 85 -17.56 7.04 -7.00
C SER A 85 -16.84 6.58 -8.27
N GLY A 86 -17.30 5.49 -8.90
CA GLY A 86 -16.73 5.00 -10.14
C GLY A 86 -15.60 4.01 -9.99
N MET A 87 -15.35 3.48 -8.80
CA MET A 87 -14.33 2.45 -8.61
C MET A 87 -14.66 1.18 -9.40
N TYR A 88 -13.64 0.56 -9.98
CA TYR A 88 -13.76 -0.74 -10.67
C TYR A 88 -13.53 -1.92 -9.73
N PHE A 89 -12.66 -1.74 -8.73
CA PHE A 89 -12.28 -2.78 -7.80
C PHE A 89 -12.15 -2.21 -6.39
N LEU A 90 -12.45 -3.04 -5.39
CA LEU A 90 -12.21 -2.78 -3.98
C LEU A 90 -11.56 -4.00 -3.34
N LYS A 91 -10.49 -3.80 -2.58
CA LYS A 91 -9.82 -4.86 -1.81
C LYS A 91 -10.43 -4.95 -0.41
N ALA A 92 -10.79 -6.15 0.04
CA ALA A 92 -11.06 -6.44 1.44
C ALA A 92 -9.91 -7.28 2.01
N ILE A 93 -9.32 -6.79 3.07
CA ILE A 93 -8.23 -7.43 3.82
C ILE A 93 -8.73 -7.66 5.25
N TYR A 94 -8.47 -8.82 5.81
CA TYR A 94 -9.05 -9.22 7.09
C TYR A 94 -8.02 -9.88 7.99
N THR A 95 -8.23 -9.74 9.30
CA THR A 95 -7.26 -10.16 10.32
C THR A 95 -7.42 -11.61 10.75
N THR A 96 -8.61 -12.21 10.57
CA THR A 96 -8.93 -13.56 11.04
C THR A 96 -9.77 -14.36 10.04
N ASP A 97 -9.80 -15.68 10.22
CA ASP A 97 -10.61 -16.59 9.41
C ASP A 97 -12.12 -16.37 9.59
N GLU A 98 -12.56 -15.94 10.77
CA GLU A 98 -13.97 -15.61 11.03
C GLU A 98 -14.44 -14.48 10.13
N TRP A 99 -13.62 -13.43 9.94
CA TRP A 99 -13.88 -12.38 8.95
C TRP A 99 -13.98 -12.93 7.52
N ALA A 100 -13.03 -13.82 7.16
CA ALA A 100 -13.03 -14.43 5.82
C ALA A 100 -14.32 -15.21 5.55
N GLN A 101 -14.79 -15.98 6.54
CA GLN A 101 -16.01 -16.78 6.44
C GLN A 101 -17.26 -15.89 6.37
N ALA A 102 -17.35 -14.89 7.24
CA ALA A 102 -18.48 -13.96 7.27
C ALA A 102 -18.58 -13.14 5.98
N LEU A 103 -17.46 -12.62 5.46
CA LEU A 103 -17.42 -11.90 4.18
C LEU A 103 -17.88 -12.78 3.02
N LYS A 104 -17.39 -14.02 2.93
CA LYS A 104 -17.81 -14.98 1.88
C LYS A 104 -19.30 -15.29 1.93
N LYS A 105 -19.88 -15.38 3.13
CA LYS A 105 -21.30 -15.66 3.33
C LYS A 105 -22.21 -14.49 2.92
N GLU A 106 -21.81 -13.26 3.22
CA GLU A 106 -22.62 -12.07 2.92
C GLU A 106 -22.40 -11.54 1.49
N LEU A 107 -21.25 -11.79 0.88
CA LEU A 107 -20.92 -11.31 -0.47
C LEU A 107 -21.26 -12.33 -1.57
N LEU A 108 -22.22 -13.23 -1.35
CA LEU A 108 -22.61 -14.29 -2.32
C LEU A 108 -23.06 -13.73 -3.68
N ASN A 109 -23.64 -12.52 -3.70
CA ASN A 109 -24.12 -11.87 -4.91
C ASN A 109 -23.10 -10.89 -5.54
N GLN A 110 -21.93 -10.74 -4.91
CA GLN A 110 -20.84 -9.88 -5.39
C GLN A 110 -19.79 -10.72 -6.10
N GLU A 111 -19.40 -10.30 -7.30
CA GLU A 111 -18.25 -10.92 -7.99
C GLU A 111 -16.96 -10.59 -7.26
N TYR A 112 -16.28 -11.59 -6.71
CA TYR A 112 -14.98 -11.43 -6.08
C TYR A 112 -14.06 -12.61 -6.37
N LYS A 113 -12.76 -12.38 -6.20
CA LYS A 113 -11.72 -13.41 -6.17
C LYS A 113 -10.80 -13.18 -4.97
N VAL A 114 -10.33 -14.27 -4.40
CA VAL A 114 -9.34 -14.21 -3.30
C VAL A 114 -7.97 -14.51 -3.89
N PHE A 115 -7.02 -13.61 -3.64
CA PHE A 115 -5.65 -13.73 -4.10
C PHE A 115 -4.69 -13.58 -2.93
N PRO A 116 -3.66 -14.44 -2.84
CA PRO A 116 -2.62 -14.29 -1.85
C PRO A 116 -1.69 -13.11 -2.19
N ARG A 117 -1.25 -12.42 -1.14
CA ARG A 117 -0.25 -11.36 -1.17
C ARG A 117 0.94 -11.74 -0.29
N LEU A 118 2.10 -11.21 -0.61
CA LEU A 118 3.33 -11.36 0.14
C LEU A 118 3.74 -10.00 0.71
N LEU A 119 3.98 -9.96 2.00
CA LEU A 119 4.54 -8.83 2.70
C LEU A 119 5.99 -9.11 3.06
N PHE A 120 6.87 -8.16 2.77
CA PHE A 120 8.30 -8.22 3.04
C PHE A 120 8.73 -6.99 3.83
N ASN A 121 9.87 -7.09 4.53
CA ASN A 121 10.59 -5.95 5.04
C ASN A 121 12.10 -6.07 4.72
N HIS A 122 12.86 -5.00 4.97
CA HIS A 122 14.29 -4.98 4.79
C HIS A 122 15.01 -4.45 6.03
N SER A 123 15.99 -5.19 6.54
CA SER A 123 16.72 -4.84 7.77
C SER A 123 17.76 -3.71 7.60
N LEU A 124 18.04 -3.28 6.36
CA LEU A 124 19.03 -2.26 5.98
C LEU A 124 20.49 -2.59 6.38
N LYS A 125 20.76 -3.81 6.85
CA LYS A 125 22.12 -4.24 7.22
C LYS A 125 23.01 -4.39 5.99
N ASN A 126 22.49 -5.08 4.97
CA ASN A 126 23.21 -5.37 3.73
C ASN A 126 22.36 -4.92 2.54
N ILE A 127 22.66 -3.76 1.98
CA ILE A 127 22.00 -3.25 0.78
C ILE A 127 22.81 -3.69 -0.42
N PRO A 128 22.24 -4.49 -1.35
CA PRO A 128 22.93 -4.87 -2.57
C PRO A 128 23.30 -3.65 -3.42
N ASN A 129 24.26 -3.79 -4.30
CA ASN A 129 24.60 -2.76 -5.27
C ASN A 129 24.25 -3.25 -6.68
N HIS A 130 23.01 -2.99 -7.10
CA HIS A 130 22.58 -3.29 -8.45
C HIS A 130 22.70 -2.07 -9.34
N GLN A 131 23.12 -2.29 -10.59
CA GLN A 131 23.22 -1.27 -11.62
C GLN A 131 22.30 -1.62 -12.78
N ALA A 132 21.73 -0.62 -13.42
CA ALA A 132 20.95 -0.80 -14.64
C ALA A 132 21.83 -1.41 -15.74
N ASN A 133 21.27 -2.40 -16.45
CA ASN A 133 21.97 -3.05 -17.57
C ASN A 133 21.79 -2.27 -18.89
N ASP A 134 21.43 -1.01 -18.82
CA ASP A 134 21.22 -0.14 -19.98
C ASP A 134 22.09 1.13 -19.83
N GLN A 135 22.95 1.38 -20.81
CA GLN A 135 23.83 2.55 -20.81
C GLN A 135 23.00 3.84 -20.95
N GLY A 136 23.42 4.89 -20.25
CA GLY A 136 22.78 6.19 -20.27
C GLY A 136 21.60 6.36 -19.31
N VAL A 137 21.22 5.32 -18.57
CA VAL A 137 20.24 5.45 -17.49
C VAL A 137 20.84 6.22 -16.33
N GLN A 138 20.15 7.27 -15.90
CA GLN A 138 20.47 8.07 -14.72
C GLN A 138 19.43 7.82 -13.63
N LEU A 139 19.88 7.60 -12.39
CA LEU A 139 19.00 7.53 -11.23
C LEU A 139 19.03 8.87 -10.51
N LEU A 140 17.89 9.50 -10.38
CA LEU A 140 17.74 10.86 -9.85
C LEU A 140 16.72 10.85 -8.69
N ASN A 141 16.92 11.71 -7.69
CA ASN A 141 15.90 11.94 -6.68
C ASN A 141 14.67 12.57 -7.33
N ILE A 142 13.49 12.15 -6.86
CA ILE A 142 12.24 12.78 -7.27
C ILE A 142 12.04 14.03 -6.40
N ASP A 143 12.26 15.18 -6.99
CA ASP A 143 12.10 16.49 -6.39
C ASP A 143 11.40 17.45 -7.37
N LYS A 144 11.24 18.70 -6.95
CA LYS A 144 10.62 19.71 -7.78
C LYS A 144 11.37 19.96 -9.08
N ASP A 145 12.71 19.92 -9.05
CA ASP A 145 13.53 20.19 -10.24
C ASP A 145 13.30 19.12 -11.31
N ILE A 146 13.15 17.85 -10.94
CA ILE A 146 12.83 16.77 -11.89
C ILE A 146 11.45 16.96 -12.52
N VAL A 147 10.44 17.33 -11.73
CA VAL A 147 9.08 17.55 -12.23
C VAL A 147 9.02 18.78 -13.12
N ASP A 148 9.70 19.87 -12.75
CA ASP A 148 9.74 21.13 -13.53
C ASP A 148 10.45 20.95 -14.89
N ARG A 149 11.29 19.91 -15.06
CA ARG A 149 11.94 19.59 -16.35
C ARG A 149 10.97 19.13 -17.44
N GLN A 150 9.77 18.71 -17.09
CA GLN A 150 8.73 18.25 -18.03
C GLN A 150 9.24 17.18 -18.99
N LEU A 151 9.93 16.17 -18.45
CA LEU A 151 10.39 15.02 -19.22
C LEU A 151 9.19 14.19 -19.69
N GLU A 152 9.38 13.37 -20.72
CA GLU A 152 8.35 12.38 -21.10
C GLU A 152 8.00 11.48 -19.90
N ASN A 153 6.73 11.17 -19.69
CA ASN A 153 6.15 10.44 -18.55
C ASN A 153 6.22 11.18 -17.18
N THR A 154 6.48 12.48 -17.15
CA THR A 154 6.39 13.26 -15.91
C THR A 154 4.98 13.24 -15.34
N ASP A 155 3.96 13.34 -16.21
CA ASP A 155 2.56 13.34 -15.77
C ASP A 155 2.19 12.00 -15.12
N ASP A 156 2.63 10.87 -15.66
CA ASP A 156 2.39 9.53 -15.07
C ASP A 156 3.02 9.41 -13.68
N LEU A 157 4.24 9.91 -13.49
CA LEU A 157 4.90 9.97 -12.18
C LEU A 157 4.13 10.85 -11.18
N VAL A 158 3.66 12.02 -11.63
CA VAL A 158 2.90 12.96 -10.78
C VAL A 158 1.55 12.37 -10.39
N ASP A 159 0.86 11.70 -11.32
CA ASP A 159 -0.42 11.06 -11.09
C ASP A 159 -0.28 9.92 -10.06
N GLU A 160 0.76 9.08 -10.17
CA GLU A 160 1.07 8.03 -9.18
C GLU A 160 1.31 8.63 -7.80
N ILE A 161 2.17 9.64 -7.70
CA ILE A 161 2.50 10.30 -6.43
C ILE A 161 1.25 10.95 -5.82
N THR A 162 0.46 11.67 -6.61
CA THR A 162 -0.73 12.37 -6.08
C THR A 162 -1.84 11.42 -5.68
N GLY A 163 -1.91 10.25 -6.32
CA GLY A 163 -2.82 9.16 -5.92
C GLY A 163 -2.56 8.67 -4.50
N GLU A 164 -1.30 8.53 -4.11
CA GLU A 164 -0.91 8.04 -2.79
C GLU A 164 -0.77 9.18 -1.74
N TRP A 165 -0.32 10.36 -2.14
CA TRP A 165 0.04 11.47 -1.26
C TRP A 165 -0.97 12.61 -1.21
N MET A 166 -2.11 12.51 -1.92
CA MET A 166 -3.13 13.56 -2.07
C MET A 166 -2.66 14.82 -2.79
N SER A 167 -1.37 15.14 -2.79
CA SER A 167 -0.74 16.23 -3.53
C SER A 167 0.75 16.01 -3.68
N ILE A 168 1.32 16.58 -4.75
CA ILE A 168 2.77 16.55 -4.99
C ILE A 168 3.55 17.34 -3.91
N ASP A 169 2.98 18.43 -3.41
CA ASP A 169 3.61 19.24 -2.34
C ASP A 169 3.74 18.43 -1.05
N ASN A 170 2.73 17.59 -0.74
CA ASN A 170 2.79 16.72 0.42
C ASN A 170 3.92 15.70 0.29
N PHE A 171 4.10 15.12 -0.90
CA PHE A 171 5.23 14.25 -1.20
C PHE A 171 6.57 14.97 -1.06
N TYR A 172 6.74 16.18 -1.59
CA TYR A 172 8.00 16.94 -1.46
C TYR A 172 8.37 17.24 -0.02
N ASN A 173 7.37 17.49 0.84
CA ASN A 173 7.61 17.82 2.23
C ASN A 173 7.90 16.60 3.12
N HIS A 174 7.31 15.45 2.82
CA HIS A 174 7.30 14.29 3.71
C HIS A 174 7.78 12.99 3.06
N GLY A 175 7.67 12.87 1.75
CA GLY A 175 8.06 11.70 1.00
C GLY A 175 9.50 11.74 0.49
N PHE A 176 9.85 10.79 -0.32
CA PHE A 176 11.06 10.73 -1.14
C PHE A 176 10.92 9.63 -2.20
N GLY A 177 11.73 9.69 -3.22
CA GLY A 177 11.74 8.68 -4.26
C GLY A 177 12.93 8.82 -5.19
N ILE A 178 13.12 7.80 -6.02
CA ILE A 178 14.13 7.73 -7.08
C ILE A 178 13.41 7.49 -8.40
N CYS A 179 13.71 8.26 -9.42
CA CYS A 179 13.31 7.96 -10.79
C CYS A 179 14.52 7.55 -11.64
N ALA A 180 14.27 6.71 -12.63
CA ALA A 180 15.23 6.39 -13.68
C ALA A 180 14.90 7.23 -14.92
N VAL A 181 15.89 7.95 -15.42
CA VAL A 181 15.76 8.83 -16.59
C VAL A 181 16.72 8.38 -17.69
N LYS A 182 16.23 8.33 -18.92
CA LYS A 182 17.03 8.07 -20.12
C LYS A 182 16.46 8.86 -21.30
N ASP A 183 17.32 9.52 -22.07
CA ASP A 183 16.96 10.25 -23.30
C ASP A 183 15.77 11.22 -23.08
N ASP A 184 15.82 12.01 -22.00
CA ASP A 184 14.79 12.96 -21.56
C ASP A 184 13.40 12.32 -21.25
N ARG A 185 13.39 11.04 -20.91
CA ARG A 185 12.21 10.27 -20.55
C ARG A 185 12.35 9.64 -19.17
N ILE A 186 11.32 9.72 -18.32
CA ILE A 186 11.21 8.94 -17.10
C ILE A 186 10.80 7.51 -17.49
N ILE A 187 11.65 6.53 -17.17
CA ILE A 187 11.48 5.14 -17.56
C ILE A 187 11.13 4.22 -16.40
N GLY A 188 11.03 4.77 -15.21
CA GLY A 188 10.57 4.11 -14.01
C GLY A 188 10.77 4.98 -12.78
N TRP A 189 10.11 4.60 -11.68
CA TRP A 189 10.19 5.27 -10.40
C TRP A 189 10.05 4.30 -9.23
N CYS A 190 10.59 4.71 -8.09
CA CYS A 190 10.49 4.01 -6.82
C CYS A 190 10.22 5.08 -5.74
N THR A 191 9.02 5.09 -5.19
CA THR A 191 8.51 6.12 -4.27
C THR A 191 8.25 5.56 -2.89
N ALA A 192 8.41 6.39 -1.87
CA ALA A 192 7.92 6.07 -0.54
C ALA A 192 6.40 6.23 -0.50
N GLU A 193 5.73 5.25 0.05
CA GLU A 193 4.30 5.22 0.34
C GLU A 193 4.08 4.98 1.82
N TYR A 194 2.90 5.32 2.35
CA TYR A 194 2.53 5.05 3.74
C TYR A 194 3.63 5.41 4.74
N MET A 195 4.15 6.64 4.61
CA MET A 195 5.22 7.14 5.47
C MET A 195 4.79 7.26 6.93
N SER A 196 5.70 6.91 7.83
CA SER A 196 5.63 7.18 9.26
C SER A 196 7.02 7.54 9.79
N ASP A 197 7.13 7.91 11.05
CA ASP A 197 8.42 8.23 11.69
C ASP A 197 9.41 7.06 11.68
N LYS A 198 8.92 5.82 11.53
CA LYS A 198 9.75 4.60 11.67
C LYS A 198 9.81 3.74 10.41
N SER A 199 8.89 3.91 9.49
CA SER A 199 8.74 2.98 8.36
C SER A 199 8.08 3.62 7.15
N CYS A 200 8.20 2.96 6.01
CA CYS A 200 7.49 3.32 4.79
C CYS A 200 7.14 2.07 3.97
N GLY A 201 6.12 2.16 3.14
CA GLY A 201 5.89 1.27 2.02
C GLY A 201 6.73 1.69 0.80
N ILE A 202 6.71 0.87 -0.24
CA ILE A 202 7.36 1.13 -1.52
C ILE A 202 6.35 0.99 -2.66
N GLY A 203 6.21 2.05 -3.46
CA GLY A 203 5.67 2.02 -4.80
C GLY A 203 6.79 1.92 -5.83
N ILE A 204 6.65 1.03 -6.81
CA ILE A 204 7.68 0.87 -7.85
C ILE A 204 7.06 0.53 -9.18
N GLU A 205 7.52 1.22 -10.22
CA GLU A 205 7.16 0.94 -11.58
C GLU A 205 8.35 1.06 -12.52
N THR A 206 8.31 0.31 -13.62
CA THR A 206 9.23 0.43 -14.75
C THR A 206 8.41 0.25 -16.02
N ILE A 207 8.51 1.18 -16.96
CA ILE A 207 7.76 1.11 -18.20
C ILE A 207 8.13 -0.15 -19.00
N GLU A 208 7.18 -0.74 -19.70
CA GLU A 208 7.25 -2.09 -20.27
C GLU A 208 8.52 -2.32 -21.11
N GLU A 209 8.87 -1.39 -21.99
CA GLU A 209 10.05 -1.51 -22.89
C GLU A 209 11.41 -1.52 -22.15
N TYR A 210 11.42 -1.16 -20.87
CA TYR A 210 12.62 -1.16 -20.01
C TYR A 210 12.59 -2.25 -18.93
N MET A 211 11.56 -3.07 -18.88
CA MET A 211 11.52 -4.24 -18.00
C MET A 211 12.64 -5.23 -18.31
N GLY A 212 13.09 -5.97 -17.31
CA GLY A 212 14.19 -6.94 -17.43
C GLY A 212 15.60 -6.35 -17.52
N LYS A 213 15.75 -5.02 -17.59
CA LYS A 213 17.05 -4.33 -17.67
C LYS A 213 17.63 -3.94 -16.30
N ASN A 214 17.17 -4.55 -15.22
CA ASN A 214 17.63 -4.32 -13.85
C ASN A 214 17.38 -2.91 -13.28
N ILE A 215 16.52 -2.11 -13.93
CA ILE A 215 16.24 -0.73 -13.54
C ILE A 215 15.52 -0.68 -12.20
N ALA A 216 14.45 -1.47 -12.01
CA ALA A 216 13.72 -1.55 -10.76
C ALA A 216 14.65 -1.89 -9.57
N SER A 217 15.51 -2.91 -9.71
CA SER A 217 16.47 -3.27 -8.66
C SER A 217 17.46 -2.15 -8.36
N SER A 218 17.89 -1.41 -9.38
CA SER A 218 18.84 -0.28 -9.21
C SER A 218 18.17 0.88 -8.46
N MET A 219 16.95 1.27 -8.82
CA MET A 219 16.17 2.28 -8.11
C MET A 219 15.90 1.87 -6.66
N THR A 220 15.51 0.60 -6.45
CA THR A 220 15.28 0.06 -5.11
C THR A 220 16.53 0.15 -4.24
N CYS A 221 17.72 -0.16 -4.77
CA CYS A 221 18.96 -0.05 -4.00
C CYS A 221 19.26 1.39 -3.57
N GLU A 222 19.04 2.38 -4.44
CA GLU A 222 19.19 3.80 -4.07
C GLU A 222 18.14 4.22 -3.04
N PHE A 223 16.88 3.79 -3.22
CA PHE A 223 15.81 4.00 -2.25
C PHE A 223 16.16 3.44 -0.86
N LEU A 224 16.70 2.22 -0.78
CA LEU A 224 17.14 1.61 0.48
C LEU A 224 18.27 2.39 1.17
N LYS A 225 19.15 3.03 0.39
CA LYS A 225 20.20 3.91 0.96
C LYS A 225 19.58 5.13 1.64
N ILE A 226 18.54 5.72 1.04
CA ILE A 226 17.77 6.83 1.65
C ILE A 226 17.05 6.34 2.92
N CYS A 227 16.38 5.19 2.88
CA CYS A 227 15.77 4.60 4.07
C CYS A 227 16.78 4.43 5.21
N LYS A 228 17.99 3.94 4.90
CA LYS A 228 19.05 3.77 5.89
C LYS A 228 19.49 5.11 6.50
N GLN A 229 19.65 6.16 5.69
CA GLN A 229 20.00 7.50 6.16
C GLN A 229 18.90 8.10 7.07
N LYS A 230 17.65 7.84 6.73
CA LYS A 230 16.49 8.31 7.50
C LYS A 230 16.09 7.39 8.67
N SER A 231 16.76 6.23 8.82
CA SER A 231 16.43 5.20 9.82
C SER A 231 15.00 4.64 9.68
N LEU A 232 14.50 4.55 8.47
CA LEU A 232 13.17 4.03 8.14
C LEU A 232 13.24 2.55 7.76
N ILE A 233 12.33 1.73 8.26
CA ILE A 233 12.18 0.32 7.85
C ILE A 233 11.30 0.27 6.61
N PRO A 234 11.81 -0.11 5.43
CA PRO A 234 11.01 -0.23 4.24
C PRO A 234 10.24 -1.55 4.20
N HIS A 235 8.99 -1.48 3.76
CA HIS A 235 8.10 -2.61 3.54
C HIS A 235 7.73 -2.72 2.07
N TRP A 236 7.58 -3.96 1.59
CA TRP A 236 7.17 -4.27 0.23
C TRP A 236 5.97 -5.20 0.28
N ASP A 237 4.92 -4.87 -0.44
CA ASP A 237 3.70 -5.66 -0.49
C ASP A 237 3.32 -5.96 -1.95
N SER A 238 3.23 -7.24 -2.31
CA SER A 238 3.00 -7.66 -3.68
C SER A 238 2.00 -8.81 -3.78
N TRP A 239 1.32 -8.90 -4.92
CA TRP A 239 0.57 -10.09 -5.28
C TRP A 239 1.52 -11.26 -5.54
N VAL A 240 1.18 -12.48 -5.08
CA VAL A 240 1.98 -13.69 -5.36
C VAL A 240 2.19 -13.92 -6.86
N TRP A 241 1.19 -13.63 -7.68
CA TRP A 241 1.27 -13.79 -9.13
C TRP A 241 2.11 -12.69 -9.82
N ASN A 242 2.44 -11.59 -9.17
CA ASN A 242 3.35 -10.58 -9.69
C ASN A 242 4.80 -10.99 -9.45
N GLU A 243 5.21 -12.09 -10.13
CA GLU A 243 6.55 -12.65 -9.99
C GLU A 243 7.67 -11.64 -10.24
N ALA A 244 7.45 -10.67 -11.13
CA ALA A 244 8.46 -9.64 -11.43
C ALA A 244 8.73 -8.78 -10.19
N SER A 245 7.68 -8.31 -9.51
CA SER A 245 7.78 -7.53 -8.27
C SER A 245 8.42 -8.35 -7.14
N VAL A 246 7.98 -9.61 -6.96
CA VAL A 246 8.55 -10.50 -5.93
C VAL A 246 10.04 -10.72 -6.16
N LYS A 247 10.46 -11.01 -7.40
CA LYS A 247 11.89 -11.20 -7.75
C LYS A 247 12.74 -9.94 -7.50
N VAL A 248 12.18 -8.75 -7.73
CA VAL A 248 12.89 -7.49 -7.42
C VAL A 248 13.06 -7.34 -5.90
N ALA A 249 12.02 -7.57 -5.11
CA ALA A 249 12.10 -7.51 -3.64
C ALA A 249 13.16 -8.46 -3.11
N GLU A 250 13.12 -9.75 -3.46
CA GLU A 250 14.08 -10.78 -3.02
C GLU A 250 15.50 -10.43 -3.45
N LYS A 251 15.69 -10.02 -4.71
CA LYS A 251 16.99 -9.63 -5.26
C LYS A 251 17.59 -8.43 -4.54
N CYS A 252 16.77 -7.50 -4.06
CA CYS A 252 17.18 -6.35 -3.28
C CYS A 252 17.38 -6.65 -1.79
N GLY A 253 17.17 -7.90 -1.35
CA GLY A 253 17.42 -8.34 0.02
C GLY A 253 16.23 -8.14 0.97
N PHE A 254 15.04 -7.95 0.46
CA PHE A 254 13.83 -8.00 1.27
C PHE A 254 13.54 -9.43 1.70
N GLU A 255 13.13 -9.59 2.95
CA GLU A 255 12.75 -10.88 3.54
C GLU A 255 11.23 -10.94 3.71
N GLN A 256 10.63 -12.04 3.25
CA GLN A 256 9.20 -12.25 3.43
C GLN A 256 8.89 -12.43 4.92
N ILE A 257 7.99 -11.60 5.44
CA ILE A 257 7.54 -11.66 6.84
C ILE A 257 6.15 -12.24 6.98
N LYS A 258 5.31 -12.14 5.93
CA LYS A 258 3.94 -12.67 5.96
C LYS A 258 3.44 -13.00 4.56
N GLN A 259 2.55 -14.01 4.50
CA GLN A 259 1.59 -14.18 3.42
C GLN A 259 0.18 -14.01 3.99
N TYR A 260 -0.69 -13.32 3.26
CA TYR A 260 -2.08 -13.10 3.64
C TYR A 260 -2.98 -13.07 2.42
N ASP A 261 -4.27 -13.31 2.62
CA ASP A 261 -5.26 -13.27 1.55
C ASP A 261 -5.91 -11.89 1.45
N ALA A 262 -6.12 -11.42 0.24
CA ALA A 262 -6.93 -10.25 -0.07
C ALA A 262 -8.09 -10.64 -1.00
N MET A 263 -9.29 -10.27 -0.63
CA MET A 263 -10.49 -10.44 -1.45
C MET A 263 -10.63 -9.24 -2.37
N MET A 264 -10.46 -9.47 -3.68
CA MET A 264 -10.66 -8.45 -4.71
C MET A 264 -12.09 -8.51 -5.21
N MET A 265 -12.89 -7.50 -4.91
CA MET A 265 -14.26 -7.36 -5.38
C MET A 265 -14.29 -6.55 -6.66
N LYS A 266 -14.98 -7.07 -7.70
CA LYS A 266 -15.27 -6.33 -8.92
C LYS A 266 -16.56 -5.53 -8.73
N LEU A 267 -16.51 -4.23 -8.99
CA LEU A 267 -17.62 -3.30 -8.75
C LEU A 267 -18.38 -2.94 -10.02
N ARG A 268 -17.77 -3.12 -11.17
CA ARG A 268 -18.35 -2.85 -12.50
C ARG A 268 -17.92 -3.86 -13.53
#